data_055b261a17082eda91e98d910fa59615
#
_entry.id   055b261a17082eda91e98d910fa59615
#
_cell.length_a   1.000
_cell.length_b   1.000
_cell.length_c   1.000
_cell.angle_alpha   90.00
_cell.angle_beta   90.00
_cell.angle_gamma   90.00
#
_symmetry.space_group_name_H-M   'P 1'
#
loop_
_entity.id
_entity.type
_entity.pdbx_description
1 polymer ?
#
loop_
_entity_poly.entity_id
_entity_poly.type
_entity_poly.pdbx_seq_one_letter_code
_entity_poly.pdbx_strand_id
1 'polypeptide(L)'
;TDAPIPALQPGGVLVRATASLISAGTDRAVIGLAQKGYLGKAKARPDLVRKVIGKAKTEGLWNTFQAVQNRLSELLPLGYSLVGEAVGVGADVHDIKVGDRVACAGQGYAGHAEAVYVPKNLCVKVPNGLDEESAAYVTLGAIALHGVRQADQQLGATVLVVGLGLVGQITVQICRAAGHK
;
A
#
# COMPACT_ATOMS: atom_id res chain seq x y z
N THR A 1 -13.59 5.91 -12.09
CA THR A 1 -13.10 5.66 -13.46
C THR A 1 -13.25 4.18 -13.74
N ASP A 2 -13.96 3.83 -14.79
CA ASP A 2 -14.08 2.44 -15.22
C ASP A 2 -12.72 2.00 -15.79
N ALA A 3 -12.24 0.87 -15.30
CA ALA A 3 -10.99 0.24 -15.73
C ALA A 3 -11.23 -1.25 -15.96
N PRO A 4 -10.53 -1.88 -16.90
CA PRO A 4 -10.65 -3.31 -17.11
C PRO A 4 -10.18 -4.08 -15.87
N ILE A 5 -10.83 -5.22 -15.59
CA ILE A 5 -10.41 -6.13 -14.52
C ILE A 5 -8.98 -6.61 -14.84
N PRO A 6 -8.06 -6.58 -13.86
CA PRO A 6 -6.69 -7.04 -14.07
C PRO A 6 -6.64 -8.52 -14.48
N ALA A 7 -5.71 -8.84 -15.39
CA ALA A 7 -5.49 -10.23 -15.78
C ALA A 7 -4.81 -11.01 -14.65
N LEU A 8 -5.29 -12.24 -14.40
CA LEU A 8 -4.63 -13.16 -13.47
C LEU A 8 -3.27 -13.59 -14.01
N GLN A 9 -2.23 -13.50 -13.19
CA GLN A 9 -0.89 -13.95 -13.50
C GLN A 9 -0.50 -15.14 -12.59
N PRO A 10 0.45 -15.99 -13.01
CA PRO A 10 0.79 -17.22 -12.27
C PRO A 10 1.19 -17.01 -10.81
N GLY A 11 1.93 -15.95 -10.50
CA GLY A 11 2.48 -15.68 -9.16
C GLY A 11 1.61 -14.85 -8.22
N GLY A 12 0.30 -14.72 -8.46
CA GLY A 12 -0.56 -13.89 -7.63
C GLY A 12 -2.01 -14.30 -7.60
N VAL A 13 -2.82 -13.45 -7.00
CA VAL A 13 -4.23 -13.68 -6.70
C VAL A 13 -5.07 -12.54 -7.27
N LEU A 14 -6.15 -12.87 -7.96
CA LEU A 14 -7.19 -11.92 -8.31
C LEU A 14 -8.19 -11.84 -7.17
N VAL A 15 -8.36 -10.66 -6.61
CA VAL A 15 -9.16 -10.43 -5.40
C VAL A 15 -10.31 -9.48 -5.73
N ARG A 16 -11.52 -9.89 -5.37
CA ARG A 16 -12.68 -9.01 -5.31
C ARG A 16 -12.70 -8.33 -3.95
N ALA A 17 -12.46 -7.03 -3.92
CA ALA A 17 -12.38 -6.27 -2.69
C ALA A 17 -13.75 -6.18 -2.00
N THR A 18 -13.76 -6.38 -0.69
CA THR A 18 -14.94 -6.20 0.18
C THR A 18 -14.77 -4.97 1.07
N ALA A 19 -13.56 -4.68 1.51
CA ALA A 19 -13.24 -3.45 2.22
C ALA A 19 -11.81 -2.98 1.89
N SER A 20 -11.58 -1.67 1.92
CA SER A 20 -10.25 -1.08 1.76
C SER A 20 -10.05 0.05 2.75
N LEU A 21 -8.82 0.19 3.26
CA LEU A 21 -8.49 1.17 4.27
C LEU A 21 -8.09 2.50 3.64
N ILE A 22 -8.80 3.57 3.99
CA ILE A 22 -8.42 4.93 3.65
C ILE A 22 -7.42 5.46 4.69
N SER A 23 -6.19 5.71 4.25
CA SER A 23 -5.19 6.39 5.05
C SER A 23 -5.22 7.88 4.78
N ALA A 24 -6.00 8.62 5.56
CA ALA A 24 -6.25 10.05 5.33
C ALA A 24 -4.97 10.89 5.13
N GLY A 25 -3.89 10.59 5.84
CA GLY A 25 -2.60 11.27 5.69
C GLY A 25 -1.94 10.98 4.34
N THR A 26 -1.86 9.71 3.95
CA THR A 26 -1.20 9.26 2.72
C THR A 26 -2.02 9.65 1.49
N ASP A 27 -3.32 9.35 1.50
CA ASP A 27 -4.20 9.61 0.35
C ASP A 27 -4.33 11.11 0.09
N ARG A 28 -4.47 11.93 1.15
CA ARG A 28 -4.48 13.38 1.04
C ARG A 28 -3.16 13.93 0.47
N ALA A 29 -2.03 13.36 0.87
CA ALA A 29 -0.72 13.78 0.34
C ALA A 29 -0.60 13.46 -1.16
N VAL A 30 -1.05 12.26 -1.60
CA VAL A 30 -1.06 11.86 -3.01
C VAL A 30 -2.01 12.73 -3.82
N ILE A 31 -3.24 12.96 -3.37
CA ILE A 31 -4.22 13.84 -4.01
C ILE A 31 -3.68 15.27 -4.10
N GLY A 32 -3.13 15.80 -2.99
CA GLY A 32 -2.55 17.13 -2.96
C GLY A 32 -1.35 17.29 -3.90
N LEU A 33 -0.55 16.23 -4.11
CA LEU A 33 0.52 16.24 -5.10
C LEU A 33 -0.05 16.17 -6.53
N ALA A 34 -1.09 15.36 -6.75
CA ALA A 34 -1.73 15.24 -8.06
C ALA A 34 -2.34 16.57 -8.53
N GLN A 35 -2.94 17.33 -7.61
CA GLN A 35 -3.55 18.63 -7.90
C GLN A 35 -2.56 19.76 -8.17
N LYS A 36 -1.28 19.60 -7.81
CA LYS A 36 -0.25 20.60 -8.08
C LYS A 36 0.13 20.62 -9.55
N GLY A 37 0.21 21.82 -10.13
CA GLY A 37 0.77 22.00 -11.48
C GLY A 37 2.26 21.59 -11.55
N TYR A 38 2.83 21.56 -12.74
CA TYR A 38 4.20 21.12 -13.01
C TYR A 38 5.25 21.81 -12.11
N LEU A 39 5.16 23.13 -11.95
CA LEU A 39 6.04 23.92 -11.09
C LEU A 39 5.87 23.55 -9.62
N GLY A 40 4.64 23.32 -9.17
CA GLY A 40 4.34 22.89 -7.81
C GLY A 40 4.85 21.47 -7.50
N LYS A 41 4.76 20.54 -8.47
CA LYS A 41 5.31 19.20 -8.37
C LYS A 41 6.83 19.22 -8.32
N ALA A 42 7.49 20.03 -9.16
CA ALA A 42 8.94 20.20 -9.17
C ALA A 42 9.47 20.76 -7.84
N LYS A 43 8.79 21.75 -7.28
CA LYS A 43 9.15 22.34 -5.98
C LYS A 43 8.93 21.37 -4.81
N ALA A 44 7.90 20.52 -4.89
CA ALA A 44 7.58 19.53 -3.86
C ALA A 44 8.54 18.32 -3.86
N ARG A 45 9.14 17.99 -5.02
CA ARG A 45 10.02 16.81 -5.20
C ARG A 45 11.29 17.17 -5.96
N PRO A 46 12.21 17.94 -5.34
CA PRO A 46 13.47 18.34 -5.98
C PRO A 46 14.39 17.14 -6.29
N ASP A 47 14.24 16.04 -5.55
CA ASP A 47 14.90 14.75 -5.81
C ASP A 47 14.55 14.19 -7.19
N LEU A 48 13.28 14.25 -7.58
CA LEU A 48 12.84 13.79 -8.91
C LEU A 48 13.31 14.73 -10.01
N VAL A 49 13.33 16.04 -9.78
CA VAL A 49 13.87 17.02 -10.74
C VAL A 49 15.34 16.72 -11.06
N ARG A 50 16.16 16.45 -10.05
CA ARG A 50 17.57 16.06 -10.25
C ARG A 50 17.71 14.78 -11.07
N LYS A 51 16.87 13.76 -10.82
CA LYS A 51 16.85 12.52 -11.62
C LYS A 51 16.44 12.77 -13.08
N VAL A 52 15.45 13.62 -13.31
CA VAL A 52 15.02 14.00 -14.67
C VAL A 52 16.13 14.74 -15.41
N ILE A 53 16.82 15.68 -14.77
CA ILE A 53 17.95 16.40 -15.37
C ILE A 53 19.10 15.42 -15.68
N GLY A 54 19.40 14.48 -14.78
CA GLY A 54 20.41 13.43 -15.02
C GLY A 54 20.02 12.56 -16.23
N LYS A 55 18.78 12.12 -16.30
CA LYS A 55 18.26 11.30 -17.41
C LYS A 55 18.25 12.04 -18.74
N ALA A 56 17.92 13.34 -18.73
CA ALA A 56 17.96 14.19 -19.92
C ALA A 56 19.36 14.32 -20.53
N LYS A 57 20.41 14.28 -19.70
CA LYS A 57 21.82 14.29 -20.17
C LYS A 57 22.26 12.99 -20.82
N THR A 58 21.67 11.86 -20.41
CA THR A 58 22.07 10.52 -20.91
C THR A 58 21.18 9.99 -22.02
N GLU A 59 19.87 10.27 -22.00
CA GLU A 59 18.89 9.70 -22.92
C GLU A 59 18.28 10.73 -23.90
N GLY A 60 18.70 12.01 -23.78
CA GLY A 60 18.20 13.10 -24.60
C GLY A 60 16.96 13.77 -24.05
N LEU A 61 16.81 15.06 -24.35
CA LEU A 61 15.75 15.94 -23.81
C LEU A 61 14.35 15.50 -24.25
N TRP A 62 14.18 15.06 -25.52
CA TRP A 62 12.87 14.69 -26.06
C TRP A 62 12.33 13.40 -25.44
N ASN A 63 13.17 12.36 -25.35
CA ASN A 63 12.77 11.09 -24.73
C ASN A 63 12.45 11.27 -23.24
N THR A 64 13.22 12.09 -22.55
CA THR A 64 12.98 12.42 -21.16
C THR A 64 11.68 13.20 -20.96
N PHE A 65 11.39 14.15 -21.84
CA PHE A 65 10.13 14.93 -21.79
C PHE A 65 8.92 14.03 -22.01
N GLN A 66 8.95 13.15 -23.03
CA GLN A 66 7.89 12.18 -23.28
C GLN A 66 7.70 11.21 -22.08
N ALA A 67 8.78 10.69 -21.51
CA ALA A 67 8.72 9.82 -20.35
C ALA A 67 8.12 10.52 -19.11
N VAL A 68 8.43 11.79 -18.91
CA VAL A 68 7.84 12.62 -17.85
C VAL A 68 6.36 12.89 -18.10
N GLN A 69 5.97 13.24 -19.31
CA GLN A 69 4.57 13.43 -19.70
C GLN A 69 3.75 12.17 -19.48
N ASN A 70 4.21 11.02 -19.96
CA ASN A 70 3.55 9.74 -19.79
C ASN A 70 3.35 9.40 -18.30
N ARG A 71 4.39 9.60 -17.49
CA ARG A 71 4.34 9.33 -16.04
C ARG A 71 3.45 10.32 -15.27
N LEU A 72 3.26 11.54 -15.75
CA LEU A 72 2.39 12.54 -15.14
C LEU A 72 0.92 12.36 -15.53
N SER A 73 0.65 11.71 -16.66
CA SER A 73 -0.69 11.32 -17.12
C SER A 73 -1.13 9.93 -16.63
N GLU A 74 -0.20 9.15 -16.05
CA GLU A 74 -0.52 7.85 -15.47
C GLU A 74 -1.46 8.01 -14.27
N LEU A 75 -2.57 7.30 -14.31
CA LEU A 75 -3.51 7.23 -13.19
C LEU A 75 -2.82 6.53 -12.02
N LEU A 76 -2.55 7.26 -10.93
CA LEU A 76 -2.01 6.68 -9.71
C LEU A 76 -3.17 6.11 -8.90
N PRO A 77 -3.25 4.78 -8.74
CA PRO A 77 -4.26 4.19 -7.88
C PRO A 77 -4.03 4.62 -6.42
N LEU A 78 -5.11 5.06 -5.78
CA LEU A 78 -5.11 5.35 -4.35
C LEU A 78 -5.31 4.07 -3.55
N GLY A 79 -4.86 4.07 -2.30
CA GLY A 79 -4.94 2.92 -1.41
C GLY A 79 -3.76 1.96 -1.55
N TYR A 80 -3.57 1.14 -0.50
CA TYR A 80 -2.47 0.16 -0.42
C TYR A 80 -2.75 -0.95 0.60
N SER A 81 -3.97 -1.03 1.12
CA SER A 81 -4.40 -2.03 2.10
C SER A 81 -5.87 -2.35 1.90
N LEU A 82 -6.20 -3.59 1.62
CA LEU A 82 -7.55 -4.05 1.42
C LEU A 82 -7.74 -5.49 1.90
N VAL A 83 -8.99 -5.88 2.05
CA VAL A 83 -9.43 -7.25 2.25
C VAL A 83 -10.46 -7.60 1.18
N GLY A 84 -10.54 -8.86 0.83
CA GLY A 84 -11.52 -9.35 -0.13
C GLY A 84 -11.49 -10.86 -0.28
N GLU A 85 -12.23 -11.34 -1.26
CA GLU A 85 -12.33 -12.75 -1.63
C GLU A 85 -11.42 -13.05 -2.82
N ALA A 86 -10.64 -14.10 -2.74
CA ALA A 86 -9.87 -14.63 -3.86
C ALA A 86 -10.83 -15.21 -4.91
N VAL A 87 -10.97 -14.53 -6.06
CA VAL A 87 -11.83 -14.98 -7.17
C VAL A 87 -11.02 -15.68 -8.27
N GLY A 88 -9.69 -15.57 -8.24
CA GLY A 88 -8.78 -16.29 -9.11
C GLY A 88 -7.44 -16.47 -8.43
N VAL A 89 -6.79 -17.61 -8.65
CA VAL A 89 -5.51 -17.97 -8.03
C VAL A 89 -4.56 -18.42 -9.12
N GLY A 90 -3.38 -17.84 -9.18
CA GLY A 90 -2.34 -18.17 -10.15
C GLY A 90 -1.72 -19.55 -9.89
N ALA A 91 -1.19 -20.18 -10.94
CA ALA A 91 -0.70 -21.55 -10.90
C ALA A 91 0.42 -21.78 -9.88
N ASP A 92 1.22 -20.75 -9.57
CA ASP A 92 2.34 -20.83 -8.64
C ASP A 92 1.94 -20.54 -7.17
N VAL A 93 0.65 -20.32 -6.89
CA VAL A 93 0.12 -20.02 -5.56
C VAL A 93 -0.55 -21.28 -5.00
N HIS A 94 0.00 -21.84 -3.92
CA HIS A 94 -0.44 -23.14 -3.40
C HIS A 94 -1.18 -23.08 -2.06
N ASP A 95 -1.06 -21.98 -1.32
CA ASP A 95 -1.60 -21.82 0.03
C ASP A 95 -2.87 -20.96 0.09
N ILE A 96 -3.31 -20.37 -1.03
CA ILE A 96 -4.57 -19.66 -1.18
C ILE A 96 -5.44 -20.39 -2.20
N LYS A 97 -6.74 -20.43 -1.98
CA LYS A 97 -7.74 -21.05 -2.88
C LYS A 97 -8.81 -20.03 -3.24
N VAL A 98 -9.48 -20.25 -4.37
CA VAL A 98 -10.68 -19.48 -4.74
C VAL A 98 -11.72 -19.63 -3.63
N GLY A 99 -12.32 -18.50 -3.23
CA GLY A 99 -13.23 -18.39 -2.09
C GLY A 99 -12.55 -18.07 -0.75
N ASP A 100 -11.22 -18.14 -0.64
CA ASP A 100 -10.53 -17.73 0.58
C ASP A 100 -10.65 -16.21 0.79
N ARG A 101 -10.87 -15.81 2.03
CA ARG A 101 -10.75 -14.40 2.43
C ARG A 101 -9.28 -14.06 2.59
N VAL A 102 -8.83 -13.01 1.91
CA VAL A 102 -7.42 -12.56 1.89
C VAL A 102 -7.31 -11.09 2.23
N ALA A 103 -6.33 -10.77 3.07
CA ALA A 103 -5.90 -9.40 3.31
C ALA A 103 -4.66 -9.11 2.45
N CYS A 104 -4.65 -7.94 1.82
CA CYS A 104 -3.70 -7.59 0.78
C CYS A 104 -3.03 -6.26 1.10
N ALA A 105 -1.76 -6.18 0.76
CA ALA A 105 -0.90 -5.02 0.97
C ALA A 105 -0.26 -4.56 -0.35
N GLY A 106 0.19 -3.32 -0.38
CA GLY A 106 1.05 -2.80 -1.43
C GLY A 106 0.44 -1.70 -2.27
N GLN A 107 1.17 -0.59 -2.35
CA GLN A 107 0.82 0.51 -3.25
C GLN A 107 0.91 0.06 -4.71
N GLY A 108 -0.11 0.36 -5.49
CA GLY A 108 -0.24 -0.09 -6.88
C GLY A 108 -0.82 -1.50 -7.04
N TYR A 109 -1.02 -2.24 -5.94
CA TYR A 109 -1.64 -3.57 -5.93
C TYR A 109 -2.94 -3.59 -5.13
N ALA A 110 -2.88 -3.27 -3.85
CA ALA A 110 -4.02 -3.29 -2.94
C ALA A 110 -4.70 -1.91 -2.86
N GLY A 111 -5.07 -1.35 -4.01
CA GLY A 111 -5.71 -0.04 -4.14
C GLY A 111 -7.21 -0.05 -3.88
N HIS A 112 -7.84 1.15 -3.89
CA HIS A 112 -9.29 1.30 -3.78
C HIS A 112 -9.96 0.96 -5.11
N ALA A 113 -10.14 -0.33 -5.38
CA ALA A 113 -10.79 -0.84 -6.59
C ALA A 113 -11.62 -2.08 -6.25
N GLU A 114 -12.65 -2.36 -7.05
CA GLU A 114 -13.54 -3.50 -6.87
C GLU A 114 -12.83 -4.84 -7.11
N ALA A 115 -11.89 -4.86 -8.05
CA ALA A 115 -11.07 -6.03 -8.35
C ALA A 115 -9.60 -5.62 -8.50
N VAL A 116 -8.71 -6.38 -7.88
CA VAL A 116 -7.25 -6.15 -7.93
C VAL A 116 -6.51 -7.45 -8.16
N TYR A 117 -5.41 -7.37 -8.90
CA TYR A 117 -4.40 -8.43 -8.94
C TYR A 117 -3.33 -8.11 -7.90
N VAL A 118 -3.03 -9.05 -7.03
CA VAL A 118 -2.03 -8.87 -5.96
C VAL A 118 -1.03 -10.03 -6.00
N PRO A 119 0.29 -9.75 -6.05
CA PRO A 119 1.31 -10.79 -5.93
C PRO A 119 1.16 -11.58 -4.62
N LYS A 120 1.47 -12.88 -4.66
CA LYS A 120 1.30 -13.78 -3.51
C LYS A 120 1.97 -13.30 -2.23
N ASN A 121 3.17 -12.75 -2.31
CA ASN A 121 3.93 -12.24 -1.17
C ASN A 121 3.31 -11.01 -0.49
N LEU A 122 2.29 -10.42 -1.10
CA LEU A 122 1.51 -9.30 -0.57
C LEU A 122 0.10 -9.71 -0.13
N CYS A 123 -0.20 -11.01 -0.15
CA CYS A 123 -1.48 -11.59 0.26
C CYS A 123 -1.30 -12.53 1.45
N VAL A 124 -2.24 -12.48 2.40
CA VAL A 124 -2.32 -13.42 3.51
C VAL A 124 -3.78 -13.81 3.75
N LYS A 125 -4.02 -15.08 4.11
CA LYS A 125 -5.37 -15.52 4.48
C LYS A 125 -5.82 -14.84 5.76
N VAL A 126 -7.07 -14.39 5.76
CA VAL A 126 -7.71 -13.81 6.95
C VAL A 126 -8.11 -14.94 7.89
N PRO A 127 -7.68 -14.91 9.16
CA PRO A 127 -8.11 -15.89 10.15
C PRO A 127 -9.63 -15.95 10.32
N ASN A 128 -10.14 -17.12 10.67
CA ASN A 128 -11.55 -17.25 11.03
C ASN A 128 -11.87 -16.40 12.27
N GLY A 129 -13.03 -15.73 12.23
CA GLY A 129 -13.48 -14.88 13.32
C GLY A 129 -12.97 -13.44 13.28
N LEU A 130 -12.02 -13.10 12.41
CA LEU A 130 -11.63 -11.71 12.17
C LEU A 130 -12.59 -11.09 11.13
N ASP A 131 -13.15 -9.94 11.45
CA ASP A 131 -14.00 -9.17 10.55
C ASP A 131 -13.18 -8.51 9.42
N GLU A 132 -13.86 -8.13 8.35
CA GLU A 132 -13.20 -7.58 7.17
C GLU A 132 -12.64 -6.18 7.40
N GLU A 133 -13.34 -5.37 8.19
CA GLU A 133 -12.89 -4.02 8.50
C GLU A 133 -11.57 -4.05 9.27
N SER A 134 -11.46 -4.92 10.28
CA SER A 134 -10.20 -5.14 11.01
C SER A 134 -9.11 -5.72 10.11
N ALA A 135 -9.45 -6.68 9.22
CA ALA A 135 -8.49 -7.28 8.29
C ALA A 135 -7.94 -6.27 7.27
N ALA A 136 -8.70 -5.23 6.91
CA ALA A 136 -8.24 -4.19 6.01
C ALA A 136 -7.08 -3.37 6.56
N TYR A 137 -6.81 -3.40 7.88
CA TYR A 137 -5.66 -2.73 8.51
C TYR A 137 -4.34 -3.50 8.40
N VAL A 138 -4.29 -4.64 7.73
CA VAL A 138 -3.13 -5.54 7.66
C VAL A 138 -1.81 -4.83 7.35
N THR A 139 -1.81 -3.92 6.39
CA THR A 139 -0.60 -3.18 5.98
C THR A 139 -0.11 -2.26 7.10
N LEU A 140 -1.00 -1.50 7.71
CA LEU A 140 -0.65 -0.60 8.81
C LEU A 140 -0.27 -1.38 10.07
N GLY A 141 -0.92 -2.52 10.31
CA GLY A 141 -0.57 -3.44 11.38
C GLY A 141 0.86 -3.99 11.21
N ALA A 142 1.22 -4.40 10.00
CA ALA A 142 2.58 -4.87 9.69
C ALA A 142 3.63 -3.76 9.87
N ILE A 143 3.34 -2.53 9.43
CA ILE A 143 4.22 -1.37 9.62
C ILE A 143 4.41 -1.06 11.11
N ALA A 144 3.33 -1.00 11.89
CA ALA A 144 3.38 -0.74 13.32
C ALA A 144 4.15 -1.82 14.07
N LEU A 145 3.88 -3.10 13.77
CA LEU A 145 4.58 -4.24 14.37
C LEU A 145 6.07 -4.24 14.02
N HIS A 146 6.42 -3.89 12.78
CA HIS A 146 7.81 -3.74 12.38
C HIS A 146 8.52 -2.66 13.21
N GLY A 147 7.88 -1.49 13.37
CA GLY A 147 8.41 -0.41 14.22
C GLY A 147 8.65 -0.84 15.67
N VAL A 148 7.67 -1.55 16.27
CA VAL A 148 7.80 -2.08 17.63
C VAL A 148 8.98 -3.06 17.74
N ARG A 149 9.14 -3.97 16.76
CA ARG A 149 10.26 -4.92 16.73
C ARG A 149 11.62 -4.23 16.55
N GLN A 150 11.68 -3.18 15.73
CA GLN A 150 12.93 -2.42 15.52
C GLN A 150 13.36 -1.62 16.75
N ALA A 151 12.43 -1.26 17.62
CA ALA A 151 12.74 -0.56 18.86
C ALA A 151 13.43 -1.45 19.92
N ASP A 152 13.52 -2.77 19.68
CA ASP A 152 14.23 -3.75 20.52
C ASP A 152 13.96 -3.60 22.02
N GLN A 153 12.68 -3.52 22.38
CA GLN A 153 12.24 -3.21 23.73
C GLN A 153 12.34 -4.44 24.63
N GLN A 154 12.83 -4.22 25.86
CA GLN A 154 12.81 -5.24 26.89
C GLN A 154 11.40 -5.46 27.42
N LEU A 155 11.14 -6.66 27.92
CA LEU A 155 9.85 -7.03 28.51
C LEU A 155 9.44 -6.05 29.62
N GLY A 156 8.22 -5.51 29.56
CA GLY A 156 7.70 -4.56 30.56
C GLY A 156 8.22 -3.13 30.44
N ALA A 157 8.98 -2.79 29.37
CA ALA A 157 9.46 -1.44 29.13
C ALA A 157 8.31 -0.42 29.07
N THR A 158 8.60 0.82 29.42
CA THR A 158 7.70 1.96 29.22
C THR A 158 7.94 2.55 27.83
N VAL A 159 6.89 2.64 27.02
CA VAL A 159 6.95 3.09 25.63
C VAL A 159 6.16 4.36 25.45
N LEU A 160 6.81 5.42 24.95
CA LEU A 160 6.16 6.66 24.55
C LEU A 160 5.91 6.65 23.04
N VAL A 161 4.64 6.69 22.65
CA VAL A 161 4.24 6.81 21.23
C VAL A 161 3.89 8.27 20.94
N VAL A 162 4.68 8.91 20.06
CA VAL A 162 4.45 10.28 19.63
C VAL A 162 3.65 10.30 18.34
N GLY A 163 2.42 10.81 18.40
CA GLY A 163 1.45 10.86 17.31
C GLY A 163 0.45 9.70 17.36
N LEU A 164 -0.84 10.04 17.46
CA LEU A 164 -1.95 9.08 17.57
C LEU A 164 -2.80 9.04 16.28
N GLY A 165 -2.13 9.05 15.14
CA GLY A 165 -2.73 8.66 13.86
C GLY A 165 -2.94 7.14 13.79
N LEU A 166 -3.36 6.63 12.62
CA LEU A 166 -3.66 5.19 12.45
C LEU A 166 -2.52 4.28 12.92
N VAL A 167 -1.29 4.54 12.47
CA VAL A 167 -0.11 3.73 12.87
C VAL A 167 0.15 3.86 14.36
N GLY A 168 0.09 5.07 14.93
CA GLY A 168 0.33 5.29 16.36
C GLY A 168 -0.68 4.57 17.24
N GLN A 169 -1.96 4.61 16.91
CA GLN A 169 -3.01 3.89 17.64
C GLN A 169 -2.80 2.36 17.60
N ILE A 170 -2.44 1.81 16.45
CA ILE A 170 -2.12 0.39 16.31
C ILE A 170 -0.85 0.06 17.11
N THR A 171 0.17 0.92 17.06
CA THR A 171 1.41 0.74 17.84
C THR A 171 1.13 0.66 19.35
N VAL A 172 0.28 1.55 19.88
CA VAL A 172 -0.14 1.50 21.30
C VAL A 172 -0.81 0.17 21.62
N GLN A 173 -1.71 -0.32 20.78
CA GLN A 173 -2.38 -1.61 20.98
C GLN A 173 -1.38 -2.78 20.97
N ILE A 174 -0.43 -2.79 20.02
CA ILE A 174 0.62 -3.82 19.95
C ILE A 174 1.49 -3.78 21.20
N CYS A 175 1.94 -2.59 21.63
CA CYS A 175 2.76 -2.44 22.84
C CYS A 175 2.01 -2.95 24.10
N ARG A 176 0.73 -2.62 24.23
CA ARG A 176 -0.10 -3.13 25.34
C ARG A 176 -0.25 -4.64 25.30
N ALA A 177 -0.51 -5.22 24.12
CA ALA A 177 -0.61 -6.66 23.94
C ALA A 177 0.71 -7.38 24.24
N ALA A 178 1.86 -6.71 24.02
CA ALA A 178 3.20 -7.19 24.35
C ALA A 178 3.59 -6.99 25.83
N GLY A 179 2.72 -6.41 26.67
CA GLY A 179 2.96 -6.20 28.09
C GLY A 179 3.77 -4.93 28.43
N HIS A 180 3.96 -4.03 27.47
CA HIS A 180 4.60 -2.73 27.71
C HIS A 180 3.64 -1.73 28.39
N LYS A 181 4.22 -0.76 29.09
CA LYS A 181 3.50 0.31 29.79
C LYS A 181 3.52 1.60 28.97
#